data_ae6d9eac5839d895f5851e9d1a53522f
#
_entry.id   ae6d9eac5839d895f5851e9d1a53522f
#
_cell.length_a   1.000
_cell.length_b   1.000
_cell.length_c   1.000
_cell.angle_alpha   90.00
_cell.angle_beta   90.00
_cell.angle_gamma   90.00
#
_symmetry.space_group_name_H-M   'P 1'
#
loop_
_entity.id
_entity.type
_entity.pdbx_description
1 polymer ?
#
loop_
_entity_poly.entity_id
_entity_poly.type
_entity_poly.pdbx_seq_one_letter_code
_entity_poly.pdbx_strand_id
1 'polypeptide(L)'
;MMQGILIVDKPIDWTSFDVIAKLRGILGTRKLGHSGTLDPMATGVLPVFCGGASKAVDLQLDHTKAYRVVLRLGQRTDTGDVTGTVLETAPVTAGEQELLAVLPQFLGPRMQTPPMYSAVKINGQPLYKLAREGKTVERKARPIEILDIRYEGSPAENEYALTVKCSKGTYIRVLLEEIAEAMGQKGTMSALRRVAAGVYSEADAHTLEEIQAAKDAGPEALQALMLPVESVFASLPLLVADERVEQHLYNGCPTSRYPAADGRYRVRNAGGQFLGLANVVNGVLKVEKLFVERN
;
A
#
# COMPACT_ATOMS: atom_id res chain seq x y z
N MET A 1 -0.88 9.07 -24.24
CA MET A 1 -0.06 8.25 -23.30
C MET A 1 -1.00 7.63 -22.28
N MET A 2 -0.87 6.35 -21.97
CA MET A 2 -1.76 5.65 -21.03
C MET A 2 -1.60 6.23 -19.62
N GLN A 3 -2.70 6.61 -18.97
CA GLN A 3 -2.71 7.23 -17.66
C GLN A 3 -3.83 6.62 -16.80
N GLY A 4 -3.51 6.21 -15.60
CA GLY A 4 -4.47 5.61 -14.68
C GLY A 4 -3.77 4.85 -13.57
N ILE A 5 -4.55 4.09 -12.80
CA ILE A 5 -4.05 3.26 -11.71
C ILE A 5 -4.44 1.83 -12.02
N LEU A 6 -3.44 0.97 -12.11
CA LEU A 6 -3.61 -0.46 -12.32
C LEU A 6 -3.39 -1.17 -10.99
N ILE A 7 -4.37 -1.95 -10.56
CA ILE A 7 -4.24 -2.74 -9.35
C ILE A 7 -3.76 -4.13 -9.75
N VAL A 8 -2.56 -4.47 -9.32
CA VAL A 8 -1.92 -5.75 -9.68
C VAL A 8 -2.07 -6.73 -8.53
N ASP A 9 -2.53 -7.94 -8.83
CA ASP A 9 -2.37 -9.08 -7.92
C ASP A 9 -0.92 -9.57 -8.04
N LYS A 10 -0.07 -9.10 -7.10
CA LYS A 10 1.34 -9.46 -7.11
C LYS A 10 1.51 -10.96 -6.87
N PRO A 11 2.13 -11.71 -7.77
CA PRO A 11 2.39 -13.13 -7.56
C PRO A 11 3.45 -13.35 -6.46
N ILE A 12 3.46 -14.57 -5.93
CA ILE A 12 4.50 -15.03 -5.00
C ILE A 12 5.88 -15.03 -5.67
N ASP A 13 6.95 -14.88 -4.89
CA ASP A 13 8.35 -14.88 -5.31
C ASP A 13 8.79 -13.73 -6.23
N TRP A 14 7.91 -12.77 -6.47
CA TRP A 14 8.22 -11.53 -7.16
C TRP A 14 8.43 -10.37 -6.17
N THR A 15 9.43 -9.55 -6.41
CA THR A 15 9.50 -8.24 -5.74
C THR A 15 8.52 -7.26 -6.37
N SER A 16 8.12 -6.23 -5.63
CA SER A 16 7.32 -5.14 -6.22
C SER A 16 8.04 -4.45 -7.38
N PHE A 17 9.39 -4.46 -7.38
CA PHE A 17 10.19 -3.93 -8.47
C PHE A 17 10.12 -4.80 -9.74
N ASP A 18 10.10 -6.13 -9.60
CA ASP A 18 9.95 -7.06 -10.75
C ASP A 18 8.60 -6.85 -11.43
N VAL A 19 7.52 -6.65 -10.65
CA VAL A 19 6.20 -6.28 -11.19
C VAL A 19 6.28 -4.99 -11.99
N ILE A 20 6.92 -3.93 -11.46
CA ILE A 20 7.10 -2.67 -12.17
C ILE A 20 7.93 -2.87 -13.44
N ALA A 21 9.00 -3.69 -13.39
CA ALA A 21 9.84 -3.98 -14.56
C ALA A 21 9.04 -4.70 -15.66
N LYS A 22 8.25 -5.70 -15.31
CA LYS A 22 7.35 -6.41 -16.25
C LYS A 22 6.32 -5.47 -16.86
N LEU A 23 5.67 -4.65 -16.03
CA LEU A 23 4.65 -3.69 -16.49
C LEU A 23 5.23 -2.62 -17.41
N ARG A 24 6.50 -2.20 -17.24
CA ARG A 24 7.15 -1.29 -18.19
C ARG A 24 7.18 -1.87 -19.60
N GLY A 25 7.44 -3.16 -19.73
CA GLY A 25 7.40 -3.87 -21.01
C GLY A 25 5.98 -3.92 -21.57
N ILE A 26 5.00 -4.33 -20.77
CA ILE A 26 3.59 -4.45 -21.20
C ILE A 26 3.02 -3.09 -21.61
N LEU A 27 3.21 -2.06 -20.79
CA LEU A 27 2.60 -0.74 -20.99
C LEU A 27 3.41 0.18 -21.91
N GLY A 28 4.64 -0.19 -22.28
CA GLY A 28 5.53 0.64 -23.12
C GLY A 28 5.90 1.98 -22.49
N THR A 29 5.90 2.09 -21.15
CA THR A 29 6.22 3.32 -20.42
C THR A 29 7.15 3.07 -19.23
N ARG A 30 8.08 4.02 -19.01
CA ARG A 30 8.96 3.99 -17.84
C ARG A 30 8.39 4.71 -16.62
N LYS A 31 7.36 5.55 -16.82
CA LYS A 31 6.76 6.37 -15.77
C LYS A 31 5.72 5.58 -14.99
N LEU A 32 6.20 4.71 -14.10
CA LEU A 32 5.40 3.88 -13.20
C LEU A 32 5.89 4.08 -11.77
N GLY A 33 4.94 4.15 -10.82
CA GLY A 33 5.20 4.14 -9.38
C GLY A 33 4.21 3.23 -8.68
N HIS A 34 4.54 2.71 -7.50
CA HIS A 34 3.60 1.89 -6.71
C HIS A 34 3.42 2.46 -5.30
N SER A 35 2.28 2.18 -4.67
CA SER A 35 2.03 2.57 -3.29
C SER A 35 2.20 1.39 -2.33
N GLY A 36 3.38 1.32 -1.72
CA GLY A 36 3.72 0.35 -0.68
C GLY A 36 4.30 -0.96 -1.23
N THR A 37 5.55 -1.20 -0.89
CA THR A 37 6.28 -2.43 -1.22
C THR A 37 5.64 -3.64 -0.54
N LEU A 38 5.62 -4.76 -1.25
CA LEU A 38 5.37 -6.11 -0.73
C LEU A 38 6.66 -6.91 -0.77
N ASP A 39 6.89 -7.72 0.25
CA ASP A 39 8.00 -8.67 0.29
C ASP A 39 7.86 -9.73 -0.81
N PRO A 40 8.93 -10.41 -1.25
CA PRO A 40 8.86 -11.42 -2.32
C PRO A 40 7.81 -12.51 -2.05
N MET A 41 7.79 -13.08 -0.83
CA MET A 41 6.83 -14.11 -0.44
C MET A 41 5.37 -13.62 -0.35
N ALA A 42 5.17 -12.30 -0.21
CA ALA A 42 3.84 -11.71 -0.10
C ALA A 42 3.14 -11.65 -1.45
N THR A 43 1.82 -11.83 -1.45
CA THR A 43 0.96 -11.72 -2.64
C THR A 43 -0.07 -10.62 -2.49
N GLY A 44 -0.86 -10.37 -3.55
CA GLY A 44 -2.07 -9.55 -3.49
C GLY A 44 -1.89 -8.11 -3.95
N VAL A 45 -2.77 -7.26 -3.51
CA VAL A 45 -3.05 -5.91 -4.00
C VAL A 45 -1.81 -5.01 -4.03
N LEU A 46 -1.33 -4.67 -5.22
CA LEU A 46 -0.24 -3.72 -5.46
C LEU A 46 -0.73 -2.61 -6.40
N PRO A 47 -1.15 -1.44 -5.88
CA PRO A 47 -1.55 -0.32 -6.74
C PRO A 47 -0.35 0.26 -7.48
N VAL A 48 -0.42 0.28 -8.82
CA VAL A 48 0.59 0.82 -9.73
C VAL A 48 0.03 2.03 -10.47
N PHE A 49 0.69 3.16 -10.31
CA PHE A 49 0.31 4.45 -10.87
C PHE A 49 1.05 4.68 -12.18
N CYS A 50 0.32 4.82 -13.29
CA CYS A 50 0.84 4.86 -14.65
C CYS A 50 0.83 6.29 -15.21
N GLY A 51 1.93 6.70 -15.84
CA GLY A 51 2.02 8.01 -16.49
C GLY A 51 1.90 9.17 -15.50
N GLY A 52 1.03 10.13 -15.82
CA GLY A 52 0.73 11.30 -14.97
C GLY A 52 0.17 10.94 -13.59
N ALA A 53 -0.49 9.78 -13.46
CA ALA A 53 -1.03 9.28 -12.21
C ALA A 53 0.06 9.06 -11.13
N SER A 54 1.32 8.83 -11.51
CA SER A 54 2.42 8.66 -10.56
C SER A 54 2.59 9.84 -9.59
N LYS A 55 2.10 11.03 -9.97
CA LYS A 55 2.09 12.22 -9.10
C LYS A 55 1.13 12.07 -7.91
N ALA A 56 0.17 11.11 -7.96
CA ALA A 56 -0.80 10.88 -6.90
C ALA A 56 -0.30 9.95 -5.79
N VAL A 57 0.81 9.25 -5.98
CA VAL A 57 1.36 8.27 -5.02
C VAL A 57 1.51 8.88 -3.62
N ASP A 58 2.10 10.08 -3.53
CA ASP A 58 2.35 10.77 -2.26
C ASP A 58 1.15 11.59 -1.76
N LEU A 59 0.09 11.73 -2.58
CA LEU A 59 -1.09 12.55 -2.29
C LEU A 59 -2.30 11.72 -1.82
N GLN A 60 -2.15 10.39 -1.74
CA GLN A 60 -3.21 9.49 -1.27
C GLN A 60 -3.75 9.93 0.10
N LEU A 61 -5.07 9.86 0.27
CA LEU A 61 -5.74 10.25 1.52
C LEU A 61 -5.77 9.10 2.53
N ASP A 62 -5.99 7.89 2.01
CA ASP A 62 -5.99 6.66 2.79
C ASP A 62 -4.71 5.87 2.54
N HIS A 63 -3.99 5.59 3.59
CA HIS A 63 -2.77 4.79 3.59
C HIS A 63 -2.92 3.48 4.36
N THR A 64 -4.13 3.12 4.79
CA THR A 64 -4.38 1.86 5.50
C THR A 64 -4.12 0.66 4.60
N LYS A 65 -3.83 -0.47 5.20
CA LYS A 65 -3.67 -1.75 4.52
C LYS A 65 -4.40 -2.83 5.29
N ALA A 66 -4.91 -3.81 4.55
CA ALA A 66 -5.44 -5.02 5.16
C ALA A 66 -4.74 -6.24 4.56
N TYR A 67 -4.50 -7.22 5.44
CA TYR A 67 -3.76 -8.43 5.11
C TYR A 67 -4.48 -9.65 5.65
N ARG A 68 -4.48 -10.75 4.89
CA ARG A 68 -4.60 -12.10 5.43
C ARG A 68 -3.21 -12.66 5.65
N VAL A 69 -2.96 -13.16 6.85
CA VAL A 69 -1.64 -13.60 7.28
C VAL A 69 -1.75 -14.91 8.02
N VAL A 70 -0.66 -15.68 8.04
CA VAL A 70 -0.60 -16.90 8.85
C VAL A 70 0.59 -16.80 9.79
N LEU A 71 0.31 -16.90 11.08
CA LEU A 71 1.29 -17.08 12.14
C LEU A 71 1.57 -18.57 12.28
N ARG A 72 2.84 -18.97 12.18
CA ARG A 72 3.32 -20.31 12.51
C ARG A 72 4.08 -20.25 13.83
N LEU A 73 3.67 -21.06 14.80
CA LEU A 73 4.37 -21.22 16.09
C LEU A 73 5.45 -22.29 16.01
N GLY A 74 6.36 -22.28 17.01
CA GLY A 74 7.40 -23.27 17.22
C GLY A 74 8.77 -22.90 16.65
N GLN A 75 8.90 -21.81 15.90
CA GLN A 75 10.19 -21.33 15.37
C GLN A 75 10.25 -19.81 15.24
N ARG A 76 11.48 -19.28 15.27
CA ARG A 76 11.80 -17.88 14.94
C ARG A 76 12.89 -17.85 13.88
N THR A 77 12.76 -16.94 12.91
CA THR A 77 13.72 -16.77 11.81
C THR A 77 14.36 -15.39 11.82
N ASP A 78 15.46 -15.20 11.10
CA ASP A 78 16.16 -13.92 11.00
C ASP A 78 15.38 -12.86 10.19
N THR A 79 14.50 -13.30 9.27
CA THR A 79 13.63 -12.41 8.47
C THR A 79 12.28 -12.15 9.11
N GLY A 80 11.87 -12.96 10.11
CA GLY A 80 10.52 -12.98 10.69
C GLY A 80 9.47 -13.66 9.81
N ASP A 81 9.90 -14.32 8.72
CA ASP A 81 9.07 -15.14 7.84
C ASP A 81 9.74 -16.47 7.52
N VAL A 82 9.00 -17.43 6.95
CA VAL A 82 9.50 -18.81 6.69
C VAL A 82 10.60 -18.89 5.64
N THR A 83 10.92 -17.79 4.93
CA THR A 83 11.99 -17.77 3.92
C THR A 83 13.37 -17.51 4.54
N GLY A 84 13.41 -17.08 5.82
CA GLY A 84 14.63 -16.81 6.55
C GLY A 84 15.28 -18.06 7.15
N THR A 85 16.49 -17.84 7.69
CA THR A 85 17.21 -18.86 8.46
C THR A 85 16.57 -19.02 9.83
N VAL A 86 16.29 -20.27 10.22
CA VAL A 86 15.78 -20.57 11.56
C VAL A 86 16.86 -20.26 12.61
N LEU A 87 16.54 -19.37 13.54
CA LEU A 87 17.40 -18.97 14.65
C LEU A 87 17.12 -19.77 15.91
N GLU A 88 15.85 -20.05 16.17
CA GLU A 88 15.38 -20.73 17.38
C GLU A 88 14.20 -21.64 17.04
N THR A 89 14.12 -22.78 17.72
CA THR A 89 12.96 -23.67 17.75
C THR A 89 12.55 -23.94 19.18
N ALA A 90 11.25 -24.13 19.42
CA ALA A 90 10.70 -24.49 20.73
C ALA A 90 9.44 -25.36 20.54
N PRO A 91 9.15 -26.26 21.49
CA PRO A 91 7.86 -26.96 21.50
C PRO A 91 6.70 -25.97 21.59
N VAL A 92 5.63 -26.25 20.86
CA VAL A 92 4.40 -25.44 20.93
C VAL A 92 3.55 -25.95 22.09
N THR A 93 3.26 -25.04 23.02
CA THR A 93 2.49 -25.36 24.26
C THR A 93 1.24 -24.49 24.42
N ALA A 94 1.05 -23.50 23.53
CA ALA A 94 -0.11 -22.62 23.49
C ALA A 94 -0.88 -22.81 22.16
N GLY A 95 -2.17 -22.53 22.18
CA GLY A 95 -3.05 -22.74 21.03
C GLY A 95 -3.97 -21.56 20.77
N GLU A 96 -5.13 -21.87 20.20
CA GLU A 96 -6.14 -20.88 19.81
C GLU A 96 -6.64 -20.03 20.98
N GLN A 97 -6.84 -20.64 22.16
CA GLN A 97 -7.36 -19.94 23.34
C GLN A 97 -6.39 -18.85 23.80
N GLU A 98 -5.10 -19.16 23.89
CA GLU A 98 -4.05 -18.22 24.27
C GLU A 98 -3.90 -17.13 23.18
N LEU A 99 -3.99 -17.50 21.90
CA LEU A 99 -3.98 -16.53 20.81
C LEU A 99 -5.13 -15.52 20.97
N LEU A 100 -6.36 -16.01 21.10
CA LEU A 100 -7.54 -15.15 21.26
C LEU A 100 -7.45 -14.24 22.49
N ALA A 101 -6.85 -14.72 23.57
CA ALA A 101 -6.66 -13.96 24.80
C ALA A 101 -5.67 -12.79 24.64
N VAL A 102 -4.64 -12.94 23.77
CA VAL A 102 -3.62 -11.90 23.59
C VAL A 102 -3.95 -10.90 22.48
N LEU A 103 -4.75 -11.27 21.45
CA LEU A 103 -5.04 -10.39 20.30
C LEU A 103 -5.55 -8.99 20.70
N PRO A 104 -6.45 -8.80 21.68
CA PRO A 104 -6.97 -7.48 22.04
C PRO A 104 -5.90 -6.46 22.46
N GLN A 105 -4.78 -6.89 23.04
CA GLN A 105 -3.70 -5.99 23.49
C GLN A 105 -2.89 -5.39 22.33
N PHE A 106 -3.07 -5.92 21.10
CA PHE A 106 -2.41 -5.43 19.90
C PHE A 106 -3.20 -4.35 19.17
N LEU A 107 -4.47 -4.12 19.51
CA LEU A 107 -5.30 -3.09 18.89
C LEU A 107 -4.88 -1.68 19.32
N GLY A 108 -5.06 -0.73 18.39
CA GLY A 108 -4.81 0.69 18.60
C GLY A 108 -3.38 1.14 18.31
N PRO A 109 -3.02 2.38 18.75
CA PRO A 109 -1.72 2.98 18.55
C PRO A 109 -0.62 2.25 19.32
N ARG A 110 0.52 2.03 18.68
CA ARG A 110 1.69 1.41 19.29
C ARG A 110 2.99 1.83 18.62
N MET A 111 4.10 1.58 19.27
CA MET A 111 5.45 1.77 18.70
C MET A 111 5.98 0.44 18.18
N GLN A 112 6.50 0.42 16.95
CA GLN A 112 7.10 -0.77 16.35
C GLN A 112 8.49 -0.45 15.82
N THR A 113 9.47 -1.30 16.14
CA THR A 113 10.83 -1.20 15.58
C THR A 113 10.85 -1.93 14.22
N PRO A 114 11.18 -1.23 13.11
CA PRO A 114 11.30 -1.88 11.81
C PRO A 114 12.30 -3.03 11.82
N PRO A 115 12.04 -4.15 11.12
CA PRO A 115 13.01 -5.25 11.04
C PRO A 115 14.24 -4.86 10.21
N MET A 116 15.35 -5.59 10.37
CA MET A 116 16.56 -5.40 9.56
C MET A 116 16.28 -5.66 8.07
N TYR A 117 15.47 -6.65 7.76
CA TYR A 117 15.02 -6.93 6.39
C TYR A 117 13.87 -6.00 6.00
N SER A 118 14.19 -4.70 5.81
CA SER A 118 13.24 -3.66 5.39
C SER A 118 13.85 -2.65 4.43
N ALA A 119 12.98 -1.92 3.71
CA ALA A 119 13.38 -0.84 2.80
C ALA A 119 13.69 0.50 3.51
N VAL A 120 13.60 0.55 4.84
CA VAL A 120 13.97 1.73 5.63
C VAL A 120 15.43 2.05 5.39
N LYS A 121 15.73 3.35 5.16
CA LYS A 121 17.11 3.80 4.95
C LYS A 121 17.68 4.44 6.21
N ILE A 122 18.91 4.06 6.54
CA ILE A 122 19.74 4.72 7.55
C ILE A 122 21.00 5.20 6.83
N ASN A 123 21.34 6.46 6.97
CA ASN A 123 22.47 7.10 6.28
C ASN A 123 22.45 6.85 4.75
N GLY A 124 21.26 6.87 4.14
CA GLY A 124 21.07 6.66 2.71
C GLY A 124 21.06 5.19 2.24
N GLN A 125 21.44 4.24 3.10
CA GLN A 125 21.52 2.81 2.77
C GLN A 125 20.31 2.04 3.32
N PRO A 126 19.59 1.24 2.49
CA PRO A 126 18.48 0.40 2.94
C PRO A 126 18.94 -0.67 3.95
N LEU A 127 18.13 -0.89 4.99
CA LEU A 127 18.45 -1.86 6.06
C LEU A 127 18.63 -3.29 5.53
N TYR A 128 17.83 -3.72 4.54
CA TYR A 128 17.95 -5.07 3.98
C TYR A 128 19.34 -5.34 3.34
N LYS A 129 20.04 -4.29 2.85
CA LYS A 129 21.41 -4.45 2.32
C LYS A 129 22.39 -4.72 3.46
N LEU A 130 22.26 -3.96 4.56
CA LEU A 130 23.08 -4.18 5.76
C LEU A 130 22.82 -5.56 6.37
N ALA A 131 21.55 -5.99 6.41
CA ALA A 131 21.18 -7.32 6.89
C ALA A 131 21.84 -8.45 6.08
N ARG A 132 21.85 -8.33 4.73
CA ARG A 132 22.54 -9.30 3.85
C ARG A 132 24.06 -9.31 4.02
N GLU A 133 24.64 -8.24 4.51
CA GLU A 133 26.07 -8.14 4.89
C GLU A 133 26.34 -8.65 6.33
N GLY A 134 25.32 -9.20 7.01
CA GLY A 134 25.40 -9.65 8.40
C GLY A 134 25.50 -8.50 9.43
N LYS A 135 25.25 -7.28 9.02
CA LYS A 135 25.33 -6.09 9.88
C LYS A 135 23.99 -5.80 10.52
N THR A 136 24.01 -5.59 11.83
CA THR A 136 22.85 -5.08 12.58
C THR A 136 23.12 -3.63 13.01
N VAL A 137 22.13 -2.76 12.84
CA VAL A 137 22.19 -1.36 13.24
C VAL A 137 21.02 -1.00 14.15
N GLU A 138 21.21 -0.02 15.00
CA GLU A 138 20.13 0.52 15.85
C GLU A 138 19.02 1.11 14.96
N ARG A 139 17.79 0.78 15.29
CA ARG A 139 16.59 1.23 14.58
C ARG A 139 15.64 1.93 15.53
N LYS A 140 15.21 3.11 15.18
CA LYS A 140 14.22 3.86 15.97
C LYS A 140 12.83 3.27 15.77
N ALA A 141 12.15 3.00 16.86
CA ALA A 141 10.73 2.63 16.82
C ALA A 141 9.90 3.76 16.18
N ARG A 142 8.83 3.38 15.47
CA ARG A 142 7.95 4.30 14.76
C ARG A 142 6.50 4.07 15.19
N PRO A 143 5.68 5.11 15.24
CA PRO A 143 4.27 4.96 15.54
C PRO A 143 3.57 4.21 14.40
N ILE A 144 2.79 3.23 14.77
CA ILE A 144 1.86 2.48 13.92
C ILE A 144 0.53 2.35 14.64
N GLU A 145 -0.49 1.90 13.93
CA GLU A 145 -1.79 1.59 14.51
C GLU A 145 -2.34 0.30 13.91
N ILE A 146 -2.80 -0.59 14.76
CA ILE A 146 -3.56 -1.77 14.38
C ILE A 146 -5.04 -1.44 14.55
N LEU A 147 -5.71 -1.27 13.41
CA LEU A 147 -7.11 -0.82 13.37
C LEU A 147 -8.09 -1.96 13.61
N ASP A 148 -7.72 -3.17 13.19
CA ASP A 148 -8.52 -4.37 13.38
C ASP A 148 -7.60 -5.60 13.30
N ILE A 149 -7.92 -6.63 14.07
CA ILE A 149 -7.28 -7.94 14.02
C ILE A 149 -8.32 -9.01 14.36
N ARG A 150 -8.44 -10.02 13.49
CA ARG A 150 -9.41 -11.10 13.63
C ARG A 150 -8.77 -12.43 13.37
N TYR A 151 -9.14 -13.42 14.15
CA TYR A 151 -8.79 -14.82 13.91
C TYR A 151 -9.74 -15.42 12.86
N GLU A 152 -9.17 -16.13 11.91
CA GLU A 152 -9.90 -16.72 10.76
C GLU A 152 -9.86 -18.26 10.75
N GLY A 153 -9.20 -18.87 11.74
CA GLY A 153 -9.08 -20.32 11.85
C GLY A 153 -7.63 -20.81 11.79
N SER A 154 -7.47 -22.12 11.88
CA SER A 154 -6.17 -22.81 11.87
C SER A 154 -6.03 -23.61 10.58
N PRO A 155 -5.28 -23.14 9.57
CA PRO A 155 -5.14 -23.83 8.29
C PRO A 155 -4.30 -25.09 8.37
N ALA A 156 -3.41 -25.21 9.36
CA ALA A 156 -2.57 -26.38 9.63
C ALA A 156 -2.21 -26.45 11.11
N GLU A 157 -1.59 -27.55 11.52
CA GLU A 157 -1.06 -27.69 12.89
C GLU A 157 -0.08 -26.56 13.21
N ASN A 158 -0.25 -25.91 14.36
CA ASN A 158 0.54 -24.78 14.85
C ASN A 158 0.52 -23.55 13.92
N GLU A 159 -0.45 -23.46 13.02
CA GLU A 159 -0.67 -22.31 12.15
C GLU A 159 -2.02 -21.64 12.42
N TYR A 160 -2.01 -20.32 12.48
CA TYR A 160 -3.18 -19.50 12.82
C TYR A 160 -3.34 -18.39 11.79
N ALA A 161 -4.45 -18.42 11.06
CA ALA A 161 -4.80 -17.40 10.08
C ALA A 161 -5.44 -16.20 10.77
N LEU A 162 -4.96 -15.01 10.42
CA LEU A 162 -5.48 -13.74 10.92
C LEU A 162 -5.76 -12.79 9.75
N THR A 163 -6.80 -11.98 9.90
CA THR A 163 -6.98 -10.75 9.10
C THR A 163 -6.55 -9.55 9.94
N VAL A 164 -5.64 -8.74 9.41
CA VAL A 164 -5.09 -7.56 10.09
C VAL A 164 -5.31 -6.32 9.23
N LYS A 165 -5.96 -5.28 9.79
CA LYS A 165 -6.03 -3.93 9.20
C LYS A 165 -5.15 -2.97 10.00
N CYS A 166 -4.27 -2.23 9.32
CA CYS A 166 -3.27 -1.40 9.99
C CYS A 166 -2.92 -0.13 9.22
N SER A 167 -2.27 0.80 9.90
CA SER A 167 -1.70 2.01 9.32
C SER A 167 -0.50 1.70 8.42
N LYS A 168 -0.08 2.69 7.60
CA LYS A 168 1.17 2.60 6.84
C LYS A 168 2.38 2.39 7.75
N GLY A 169 3.37 1.65 7.24
CA GLY A 169 4.64 1.43 7.94
C GLY A 169 4.62 0.28 8.93
N THR A 170 3.48 -0.38 9.12
CA THR A 170 3.38 -1.60 9.93
C THR A 170 4.07 -2.77 9.24
N TYR A 171 4.94 -3.46 9.96
CA TYR A 171 5.57 -4.70 9.56
C TYR A 171 4.82 -5.88 10.18
N ILE A 172 4.09 -6.61 9.35
CA ILE A 172 3.27 -7.74 9.80
C ILE A 172 4.14 -8.86 10.40
N ARG A 173 5.33 -9.08 9.85
CA ARG A 173 6.30 -10.05 10.40
C ARG A 173 6.62 -9.77 11.87
N VAL A 174 6.92 -8.51 12.20
CA VAL A 174 7.18 -8.08 13.58
C VAL A 174 5.95 -8.23 14.47
N LEU A 175 4.76 -7.86 13.96
CA LEU A 175 3.51 -8.02 14.68
C LEU A 175 3.26 -9.48 15.06
N LEU A 176 3.48 -10.42 14.13
CA LEU A 176 3.26 -11.84 14.38
C LEU A 176 4.29 -12.43 15.36
N GLU A 177 5.56 -11.99 15.30
CA GLU A 177 6.57 -12.33 16.31
C GLU A 177 6.14 -11.83 17.71
N GLU A 178 5.72 -10.57 17.82
CA GLU A 178 5.25 -9.98 19.09
C GLU A 178 4.00 -10.70 19.64
N ILE A 179 3.07 -11.12 18.77
CA ILE A 179 1.89 -11.93 19.17
C ILE A 179 2.35 -13.29 19.73
N ALA A 180 3.25 -13.98 19.03
CA ALA A 180 3.77 -15.25 19.52
C ALA A 180 4.52 -15.10 20.85
N GLU A 181 5.32 -14.06 21.02
CA GLU A 181 6.00 -13.74 22.29
C GLU A 181 5.00 -13.49 23.42
N ALA A 182 3.90 -12.79 23.17
CA ALA A 182 2.84 -12.57 24.15
C ALA A 182 2.13 -13.87 24.57
N MET A 183 2.10 -14.88 23.68
CA MET A 183 1.64 -16.24 23.99
C MET A 183 2.69 -17.08 24.71
N GLY A 184 3.91 -16.55 24.98
CA GLY A 184 5.05 -17.32 25.50
C GLY A 184 5.64 -18.28 24.49
N GLN A 185 5.44 -18.06 23.19
CA GLN A 185 5.86 -18.93 22.09
C GLN A 185 6.90 -18.27 21.19
N LYS A 186 7.58 -19.08 20.37
CA LYS A 186 8.31 -18.60 19.20
C LYS A 186 7.36 -18.62 18.00
N GLY A 187 7.41 -17.59 17.16
CA GLY A 187 6.54 -17.50 15.99
C GLY A 187 7.22 -16.83 14.80
N THR A 188 6.72 -17.17 13.61
CA THR A 188 7.15 -16.58 12.34
C THR A 188 5.96 -16.48 11.39
N MET A 189 6.04 -15.64 10.38
CA MET A 189 5.02 -15.51 9.35
C MET A 189 5.20 -16.59 8.28
N SER A 190 4.18 -17.43 8.05
CA SER A 190 4.24 -18.47 7.00
C SER A 190 3.55 -18.05 5.71
N ALA A 191 2.58 -17.12 5.75
CA ALA A 191 1.93 -16.58 4.57
C ALA A 191 1.52 -15.12 4.78
N LEU A 192 1.52 -14.35 3.69
CA LEU A 192 1.07 -12.96 3.67
C LEU A 192 0.38 -12.64 2.33
N ARG A 193 -0.88 -12.23 2.40
CA ARG A 193 -1.59 -11.68 1.25
C ARG A 193 -2.17 -10.32 1.59
N ARG A 194 -1.81 -9.27 0.85
CA ARG A 194 -2.43 -7.96 1.00
C ARG A 194 -3.77 -7.94 0.29
N VAL A 195 -4.86 -7.82 1.03
CA VAL A 195 -6.24 -7.84 0.51
C VAL A 195 -6.79 -6.45 0.21
N ALA A 196 -6.19 -5.40 0.83
CA ALA A 196 -6.53 -4.01 0.52
C ALA A 196 -5.34 -3.06 0.73
N ALA A 197 -5.32 -1.97 -0.03
CA ALA A 197 -4.33 -0.88 0.06
C ALA A 197 -5.03 0.46 -0.23
N GLY A 198 -5.29 1.26 0.83
CA GLY A 198 -6.10 2.46 0.76
C GLY A 198 -7.52 2.12 0.28
N VAL A 199 -7.96 2.79 -0.78
CA VAL A 199 -9.29 2.62 -1.36
C VAL A 199 -9.43 1.39 -2.28
N TYR A 200 -8.36 0.63 -2.51
CA TYR A 200 -8.33 -0.50 -3.45
C TYR A 200 -8.34 -1.84 -2.71
N SER A 201 -9.01 -2.82 -3.29
CA SER A 201 -9.18 -4.17 -2.76
C SER A 201 -8.78 -5.26 -3.76
N GLU A 202 -8.88 -6.52 -3.36
CA GLU A 202 -8.68 -7.68 -4.25
C GLU A 202 -9.67 -7.70 -5.43
N ALA A 203 -10.86 -7.11 -5.27
CA ALA A 203 -11.87 -7.05 -6.34
C ALA A 203 -11.43 -6.17 -7.54
N ASP A 204 -10.49 -5.26 -7.29
CA ASP A 204 -9.94 -4.36 -8.31
C ASP A 204 -8.68 -4.93 -8.97
N ALA A 205 -8.15 -6.05 -8.44
CA ALA A 205 -6.82 -6.53 -8.79
C ALA A 205 -6.84 -7.48 -10.00
N HIS A 206 -5.83 -7.35 -10.86
CA HIS A 206 -5.62 -8.16 -12.05
C HIS A 206 -4.26 -8.86 -11.98
N THR A 207 -4.18 -10.10 -12.46
CA THR A 207 -2.91 -10.82 -12.58
C THR A 207 -2.06 -10.24 -13.72
N LEU A 208 -0.78 -10.55 -13.73
CA LEU A 208 0.12 -10.11 -14.82
C LEU A 208 -0.28 -10.75 -16.16
N GLU A 209 -0.83 -11.96 -16.13
CA GLU A 209 -1.35 -12.70 -17.29
C GLU A 209 -2.58 -12.01 -17.88
N GLU A 210 -3.55 -11.60 -17.03
CA GLU A 210 -4.74 -10.85 -17.46
C GLU A 210 -4.37 -9.50 -18.07
N ILE A 211 -3.41 -8.79 -17.45
CA ILE A 211 -2.91 -7.52 -17.97
C ILE A 211 -2.20 -7.70 -19.31
N GLN A 212 -1.42 -8.76 -19.47
CA GLN A 212 -0.79 -9.09 -20.76
C GLN A 212 -1.84 -9.43 -21.82
N ALA A 213 -2.83 -10.26 -21.48
CA ALA A 213 -3.91 -10.60 -22.39
C ALA A 213 -4.72 -9.36 -22.84
N ALA A 214 -5.01 -8.45 -21.90
CA ALA A 214 -5.67 -7.19 -22.23
C ALA A 214 -4.82 -6.29 -23.14
N LYS A 215 -3.48 -6.28 -22.95
CA LYS A 215 -2.54 -5.59 -23.86
C LYS A 215 -2.60 -6.16 -25.27
N ASP A 216 -2.63 -7.50 -25.39
CA ASP A 216 -2.65 -8.21 -26.67
C ASP A 216 -3.99 -8.04 -27.40
N ALA A 217 -5.09 -7.89 -26.64
CA ALA A 217 -6.43 -7.58 -27.15
C ALA A 217 -6.58 -6.14 -27.66
N GLY A 218 -5.72 -5.22 -27.23
CA GLY A 218 -5.67 -3.85 -27.73
C GLY A 218 -5.75 -2.76 -26.65
N PRO A 219 -5.60 -1.50 -27.07
CA PRO A 219 -5.51 -0.36 -26.13
C PRO A 219 -6.77 -0.14 -25.28
N GLU A 220 -7.95 -0.41 -25.84
CA GLU A 220 -9.23 -0.23 -25.13
C GLU A 220 -9.40 -1.26 -24.03
N ALA A 221 -9.07 -2.53 -24.30
CA ALA A 221 -9.12 -3.60 -23.30
C ALA A 221 -8.16 -3.32 -22.15
N LEU A 222 -6.94 -2.87 -22.45
CA LEU A 222 -5.97 -2.50 -21.42
C LEU A 222 -6.40 -1.26 -20.61
N GLN A 223 -7.00 -0.26 -21.27
CA GLN A 223 -7.52 0.93 -20.58
C GLN A 223 -8.69 0.59 -19.64
N ALA A 224 -9.51 -0.40 -20.00
CA ALA A 224 -10.63 -0.87 -19.16
C ALA A 224 -10.20 -1.45 -17.81
N LEU A 225 -8.96 -1.98 -17.70
CA LEU A 225 -8.40 -2.45 -16.43
C LEU A 225 -7.88 -1.29 -15.53
N MET A 226 -7.80 -0.08 -16.05
CA MET A 226 -7.23 1.05 -15.33
C MET A 226 -8.31 1.88 -14.63
N LEU A 227 -8.11 2.08 -13.34
CA LEU A 227 -8.93 3.00 -12.56
C LEU A 227 -8.50 4.46 -12.81
N PRO A 228 -9.44 5.42 -12.82
CA PRO A 228 -9.10 6.82 -12.99
C PRO A 228 -8.30 7.35 -11.79
N VAL A 229 -7.39 8.29 -12.04
CA VAL A 229 -6.57 8.93 -10.98
C VAL A 229 -7.46 9.58 -9.91
N GLU A 230 -8.60 10.08 -10.29
CA GLU A 230 -9.57 10.70 -9.39
C GLU A 230 -10.07 9.76 -8.28
N SER A 231 -10.03 8.42 -8.51
CA SER A 231 -10.48 7.43 -7.52
C SER A 231 -9.74 7.54 -6.18
N VAL A 232 -8.47 7.96 -6.19
CA VAL A 232 -7.65 8.21 -4.99
C VAL A 232 -8.27 9.29 -4.09
N PHE A 233 -9.00 10.22 -4.70
CA PHE A 233 -9.51 11.44 -4.08
C PHE A 233 -11.05 11.44 -3.96
N ALA A 234 -11.68 10.28 -4.11
CA ALA A 234 -13.15 10.17 -4.16
C ALA A 234 -13.85 10.71 -2.89
N SER A 235 -13.17 10.66 -1.74
CA SER A 235 -13.70 11.19 -0.46
C SER A 235 -13.63 12.72 -0.36
N LEU A 236 -12.88 13.42 -1.23
CA LEU A 236 -12.86 14.86 -1.24
C LEU A 236 -14.14 15.42 -1.90
N PRO A 237 -14.63 16.58 -1.43
CA PRO A 237 -15.71 17.27 -2.10
C PRO A 237 -15.30 17.66 -3.54
N LEU A 238 -16.29 17.61 -4.44
CA LEU A 238 -16.11 17.98 -5.84
C LEU A 238 -16.33 19.48 -6.03
N LEU A 239 -15.45 20.07 -6.82
CA LEU A 239 -15.60 21.42 -7.35
C LEU A 239 -15.61 21.35 -8.88
N VAL A 240 -16.58 21.99 -9.50
CA VAL A 240 -16.64 22.12 -10.97
C VAL A 240 -16.16 23.51 -11.36
N ALA A 241 -15.06 23.56 -12.09
CA ALA A 241 -14.47 24.78 -12.60
C ALA A 241 -15.16 25.21 -13.90
N ASP A 242 -15.58 26.47 -13.98
CA ASP A 242 -15.91 27.10 -15.26
C ASP A 242 -14.62 27.33 -16.08
N GLU A 243 -14.77 27.76 -17.32
CA GLU A 243 -13.67 27.99 -18.26
C GLU A 243 -12.63 28.98 -17.71
N ARG A 244 -13.07 30.05 -17.05
CA ARG A 244 -12.18 31.05 -16.45
C ARG A 244 -11.38 30.48 -15.30
N VAL A 245 -12.02 29.74 -14.39
CA VAL A 245 -11.38 29.09 -13.26
C VAL A 245 -10.42 28.01 -13.76
N GLU A 246 -10.80 27.22 -14.77
CA GLU A 246 -9.95 26.22 -15.40
C GLU A 246 -8.65 26.85 -15.92
N GLN A 247 -8.73 27.98 -16.65
CA GLN A 247 -7.57 28.72 -17.14
C GLN A 247 -6.67 29.22 -16.00
N HIS A 248 -7.26 29.72 -14.91
CA HIS A 248 -6.50 30.12 -13.73
C HIS A 248 -5.76 28.94 -13.11
N LEU A 249 -6.41 27.77 -12.97
CA LEU A 249 -5.77 26.56 -12.45
C LEU A 249 -4.60 26.11 -13.33
N TYR A 250 -4.74 26.10 -14.64
CA TYR A 250 -3.66 25.78 -15.58
C TYR A 250 -2.47 26.73 -15.46
N ASN A 251 -2.74 28.00 -15.21
CA ASN A 251 -1.70 29.03 -15.06
C ASN A 251 -1.10 29.12 -13.66
N GLY A 252 -1.64 28.35 -12.69
CA GLY A 252 -1.26 28.49 -11.28
C GLY A 252 -1.72 29.79 -10.64
N CYS A 253 -2.65 30.52 -11.29
CA CYS A 253 -3.18 31.78 -10.81
C CYS A 253 -4.27 31.53 -9.75
N PRO A 254 -4.22 32.22 -8.60
CA PRO A 254 -5.28 32.13 -7.61
C PRO A 254 -6.56 32.82 -8.10
N THR A 255 -7.71 32.26 -7.74
CA THR A 255 -9.01 32.88 -7.96
C THR A 255 -9.57 33.39 -6.65
N SER A 256 -9.66 34.72 -6.50
CA SER A 256 -10.18 35.38 -5.30
C SER A 256 -11.72 35.37 -5.26
N ARG A 257 -12.29 35.45 -4.06
CA ARG A 257 -13.75 35.45 -3.80
C ARG A 257 -14.45 34.24 -4.37
N TYR A 258 -13.79 33.08 -4.30
CA TYR A 258 -14.35 31.82 -4.76
C TYR A 258 -15.48 31.37 -3.82
N PRO A 259 -16.67 31.01 -4.33
CA PRO A 259 -17.86 30.76 -3.49
C PRO A 259 -17.89 29.31 -2.97
N ALA A 260 -16.82 28.85 -2.32
CA ALA A 260 -16.76 27.55 -1.67
C ALA A 260 -16.16 27.72 -0.25
N ALA A 261 -16.51 26.81 0.65
CA ALA A 261 -15.95 26.75 1.99
C ALA A 261 -14.44 26.46 1.94
N ASP A 262 -13.73 26.88 2.98
CA ASP A 262 -12.32 26.53 3.11
C ASP A 262 -12.15 25.00 3.19
N GLY A 263 -11.19 24.47 2.42
CA GLY A 263 -10.95 23.05 2.35
C GLY A 263 -10.17 22.63 1.12
N ARG A 264 -9.94 21.32 1.03
CA ARG A 264 -9.29 20.64 -0.09
C ARG A 264 -10.35 19.98 -0.99
N TYR A 265 -10.21 20.15 -2.29
CA TYR A 265 -11.19 19.75 -3.29
C TYR A 265 -10.55 18.93 -4.41
N ARG A 266 -11.29 17.95 -4.94
CA ARG A 266 -11.06 17.42 -6.29
C ARG A 266 -11.80 18.32 -7.29
N VAL A 267 -11.15 18.61 -8.41
CA VAL A 267 -11.66 19.57 -9.39
C VAL A 267 -11.88 18.89 -10.72
N ARG A 268 -13.09 19.10 -11.30
CA ARG A 268 -13.41 18.78 -12.68
C ARG A 268 -13.70 20.06 -13.46
N ASN A 269 -13.51 20.03 -14.78
CA ASN A 269 -14.03 21.09 -15.64
C ASN A 269 -15.54 20.90 -15.93
N ALA A 270 -16.15 21.85 -16.63
CA ALA A 270 -17.55 21.79 -17.02
C ALA A 270 -17.90 20.58 -17.91
N GLY A 271 -16.92 20.05 -18.66
CA GLY A 271 -17.06 18.83 -19.47
C GLY A 271 -16.91 17.53 -18.66
N GLY A 272 -16.72 17.60 -17.33
CA GLY A 272 -16.61 16.44 -16.45
C GLY A 272 -15.22 15.83 -16.37
N GLN A 273 -14.21 16.38 -17.03
CA GLN A 273 -12.84 15.91 -16.98
C GLN A 273 -12.20 16.25 -15.62
N PHE A 274 -11.59 15.28 -14.95
CA PHE A 274 -10.81 15.51 -13.74
C PHE A 274 -9.53 16.29 -14.05
N LEU A 275 -9.41 17.47 -13.47
CA LEU A 275 -8.24 18.35 -13.63
C LEU A 275 -7.18 18.09 -12.58
N GLY A 276 -7.59 17.95 -11.32
CA GLY A 276 -6.65 17.82 -10.22
C GLY A 276 -7.22 18.16 -8.86
N LEU A 277 -6.33 18.63 -7.99
CA LEU A 277 -6.62 19.06 -6.62
C LEU A 277 -6.42 20.57 -6.48
N ALA A 278 -7.26 21.19 -5.69
CA ALA A 278 -7.16 22.58 -5.31
C ALA A 278 -7.56 22.79 -3.85
N ASN A 279 -7.08 23.88 -3.28
CA ASN A 279 -7.41 24.30 -1.91
C ASN A 279 -8.13 25.66 -1.97
N VAL A 280 -9.18 25.80 -1.16
CA VAL A 280 -9.81 27.08 -0.87
C VAL A 280 -9.39 27.51 0.54
N VAL A 281 -8.82 28.70 0.66
CA VAL A 281 -8.42 29.29 1.94
C VAL A 281 -8.79 30.77 1.94
N ASN A 282 -9.61 31.18 2.89
CA ASN A 282 -10.14 32.56 3.00
C ASN A 282 -10.78 33.05 1.69
N GLY A 283 -11.56 32.19 1.03
CA GLY A 283 -12.21 32.50 -0.24
C GLY A 283 -11.26 32.62 -1.44
N VAL A 284 -10.03 32.14 -1.32
CA VAL A 284 -9.06 32.11 -2.42
C VAL A 284 -8.82 30.66 -2.86
N LEU A 285 -9.21 30.34 -4.11
CA LEU A 285 -8.94 29.03 -4.72
C LEU A 285 -7.53 29.02 -5.31
N LYS A 286 -6.74 28.01 -4.96
CA LYS A 286 -5.41 27.77 -5.53
C LYS A 286 -5.28 26.30 -5.95
N VAL A 287 -4.64 26.07 -7.10
CA VAL A 287 -4.28 24.73 -7.52
C VAL A 287 -3.24 24.15 -6.56
N GLU A 288 -3.44 22.88 -6.18
CA GLU A 288 -2.46 22.09 -5.44
C GLU A 288 -1.68 21.19 -6.42
N LYS A 289 -2.40 20.44 -7.27
CA LYS A 289 -1.80 19.53 -8.24
C LYS A 289 -2.70 19.30 -9.44
N LEU A 290 -2.14 19.44 -10.64
CA LEU A 290 -2.82 19.07 -11.91
C LEU A 290 -2.35 17.69 -12.37
N PHE A 291 -3.31 16.90 -12.84
CA PHE A 291 -3.10 15.57 -13.45
C PHE A 291 -3.33 15.55 -14.95
N VAL A 292 -3.80 16.64 -15.51
CA VAL A 292 -3.92 16.88 -16.95
C VAL A 292 -2.68 17.57 -17.50
N GLU A 293 -2.36 17.33 -18.78
CA GLU A 293 -1.32 18.06 -19.50
C GLU A 293 -1.99 19.26 -20.19
N ARG A 294 -1.27 20.37 -20.31
CA ARG A 294 -1.68 21.47 -21.17
C ARG A 294 -1.64 20.99 -22.63
N ASN A 295 -2.74 21.14 -23.34
CA ASN A 295 -2.73 21.04 -24.78
C ASN A 295 -1.99 22.22 -25.40
#